data_40636a31c4c09e46a8a05e44109e416c
#
_entry.id   40636a31c4c09e46a8a05e44109e416c
#
_cell.length_a   1.000
_cell.length_b   1.000
_cell.length_c   1.000
_cell.angle_alpha   90.00
_cell.angle_beta   90.00
_cell.angle_gamma   90.00
#
_symmetry.space_group_name_H-M   'P 1'
#
loop_
_entity.id
_entity.type
_entity.pdbx_description
1 polymer ?
#
loop_
_entity_poly.entity_id
_entity_poly.type
_entity_poly.pdbx_seq_one_letter_code
_entity_poly.pdbx_strand_id
1 'polypeptide(L)'
;MKQLRDDIGIETFGDNFFPIIRNGSALPVKWQNCFSTAHDNQTAIDLHFLFGSSDKASENHSLGKWRIEQIPQSGKAQTNITVTLEIDGKGTVNLSAELGGSPLIIRAMGEIAQAPIA
;
A
#
# COMPACT_ATOMS: atom_id res chain seq x y z
N MET A 1 18.03 16.92 -5.12
CA MET A 1 16.93 16.33 -4.34
C MET A 1 16.34 15.16 -5.10
N LYS A 2 16.12 14.06 -4.43
CA LYS A 2 15.51 12.88 -5.06
C LYS A 2 14.00 13.00 -5.09
N GLN A 3 13.39 12.51 -6.14
CA GLN A 3 11.95 12.54 -6.31
C GLN A 3 11.50 11.30 -7.06
N LEU A 4 10.19 11.01 -6.99
CA LEU A 4 9.59 9.90 -7.71
C LEU A 4 9.52 10.21 -9.21
N ARG A 5 9.78 9.20 -10.04
CA ARG A 5 9.68 9.33 -11.51
C ARG A 5 8.34 8.85 -12.06
N ASP A 6 7.56 8.16 -11.25
CA ASP A 6 6.24 7.66 -11.63
C ASP A 6 5.26 7.85 -10.48
N ASP A 7 3.97 7.79 -10.78
CA ASP A 7 2.94 7.72 -9.76
C ASP A 7 3.05 6.38 -9.02
N ILE A 8 2.84 6.42 -7.72
CA ILE A 8 2.64 5.22 -6.91
C ILE A 8 1.15 5.09 -6.69
N GLY A 9 0.63 3.90 -6.87
CA GLY A 9 -0.78 3.66 -6.68
C GLY A 9 -1.07 2.30 -6.10
N ILE A 10 -2.35 2.05 -5.88
CA ILE A 10 -2.83 0.80 -5.33
C ILE A 10 -3.78 0.17 -6.33
N GLU A 11 -3.71 -1.15 -6.46
CA GLU A 11 -4.64 -1.89 -7.31
C GLU A 11 -5.99 -1.98 -6.62
N THR A 12 -7.05 -1.61 -7.37
CA THR A 12 -8.43 -1.72 -6.90
C THR A 12 -9.21 -2.65 -7.82
N PHE A 13 -10.41 -3.01 -7.38
CA PHE A 13 -11.26 -3.95 -8.10
C PHE A 13 -11.45 -3.56 -9.56
N GLY A 14 -11.35 -4.54 -10.47
CA GLY A 14 -11.53 -4.30 -11.90
C GLY A 14 -10.26 -3.92 -12.64
N ASP A 15 -9.10 -4.31 -12.12
CA ASP A 15 -7.80 -4.00 -12.74
C ASP A 15 -7.54 -2.49 -12.83
N ASN A 16 -7.99 -1.74 -11.80
CA ASN A 16 -7.81 -0.30 -11.74
C ASN A 16 -6.55 0.07 -10.96
N PHE A 17 -5.88 1.11 -11.42
CA PHE A 17 -4.74 1.72 -10.74
C PHE A 17 -5.19 3.04 -10.13
N PHE A 18 -5.19 3.12 -8.80
CA PHE A 18 -5.59 4.33 -8.07
C PHE A 18 -4.33 5.03 -7.54
N PRO A 19 -3.93 6.18 -8.13
CA PRO A 19 -2.74 6.89 -7.69
C PRO A 19 -2.89 7.44 -6.27
N ILE A 20 -1.85 7.26 -5.46
CA ILE A 20 -1.83 7.75 -4.07
C ILE A 20 -0.67 8.70 -3.81
N ILE A 21 0.45 8.55 -4.50
CA ILE A 21 1.59 9.46 -4.40
C ILE A 21 1.99 9.82 -5.82
N ARG A 22 2.07 11.12 -6.10
CA ARG A 22 2.26 11.58 -7.47
C ARG A 22 3.72 11.59 -7.90
N ASN A 23 3.93 11.40 -9.19
CA ASN A 23 5.19 11.63 -9.88
C ASN A 23 5.72 13.03 -9.51
N GLY A 24 7.00 13.12 -9.22
CA GLY A 24 7.62 14.37 -8.82
C GLY A 24 7.61 14.64 -7.34
N SER A 25 6.98 13.79 -6.52
CA SER A 25 6.99 13.94 -5.08
C SER A 25 8.41 13.81 -4.54
N ALA A 26 8.80 14.75 -3.67
CA ALA A 26 10.11 14.73 -3.03
C ALA A 26 10.24 13.54 -2.06
N LEU A 27 11.43 12.96 -1.99
CA LEU A 27 11.72 11.85 -1.10
C LEU A 27 12.56 12.34 0.09
N PRO A 28 12.36 11.79 1.27
CA PRO A 28 11.43 10.70 1.62
C PRO A 28 9.97 11.17 1.60
N VAL A 29 9.06 10.23 1.40
CA VAL A 29 7.63 10.53 1.37
C VAL A 29 6.88 9.49 2.19
N LYS A 30 5.79 9.93 2.80
CA LYS A 30 4.94 9.08 3.63
C LYS A 30 3.48 9.27 3.20
N TRP A 31 2.79 8.17 3.03
CA TRP A 31 1.36 8.16 2.72
C TRP A 31 0.64 7.33 3.77
N GLN A 32 -0.52 7.81 4.20
CA GLN A 32 -1.30 7.13 5.23
C GLN A 32 -2.77 7.22 4.90
N ASN A 33 -3.50 6.14 5.08
CA ASN A 33 -4.94 6.11 4.90
C ASN A 33 -5.57 5.01 5.73
N CYS A 34 -6.87 5.11 5.94
CA CYS A 34 -7.64 4.13 6.68
C CYS A 34 -8.37 3.20 5.73
N PHE A 35 -8.40 1.92 6.08
CA PHE A 35 -9.11 0.89 5.34
C PHE A 35 -10.09 0.17 6.24
N SER A 36 -11.05 -0.49 5.62
CA SER A 36 -11.97 -1.39 6.33
C SER A 36 -11.93 -2.77 5.72
N THR A 37 -12.25 -3.78 6.54
CA THR A 37 -12.48 -5.12 6.00
C THR A 37 -13.80 -5.10 5.22
N ALA A 38 -13.84 -5.88 4.13
CA ALA A 38 -15.03 -5.93 3.26
C ALA A 38 -16.16 -6.77 3.85
N HIS A 39 -15.80 -7.72 4.71
CA HIS A 39 -16.76 -8.68 5.28
C HIS A 39 -16.58 -8.80 6.79
N ASP A 40 -17.65 -9.16 7.49
CA ASP A 40 -17.58 -9.49 8.91
C ASP A 40 -16.65 -10.69 9.10
N ASN A 41 -15.92 -10.68 10.22
CA ASN A 41 -14.97 -11.74 10.60
C ASN A 41 -13.82 -11.94 9.59
N GLN A 42 -13.58 -10.99 8.71
CA GLN A 42 -12.42 -11.02 7.82
C GLN A 42 -11.15 -10.81 8.65
N THR A 43 -10.16 -11.69 8.47
CA THR A 43 -8.93 -11.66 9.28
C THR A 43 -7.70 -11.24 8.50
N ALA A 44 -7.83 -11.01 7.20
CA ALA A 44 -6.70 -10.61 6.37
C ALA A 44 -7.13 -9.64 5.26
N ILE A 45 -6.20 -8.75 4.88
CA ILE A 45 -6.37 -7.83 3.74
C ILE A 45 -5.11 -7.90 2.91
N ASP A 46 -5.29 -8.07 1.59
CA ASP A 46 -4.18 -8.00 0.64
C ASP A 46 -4.13 -6.62 0.01
N LEU A 47 -2.93 -6.04 -0.03
CA LEU A 47 -2.69 -4.74 -0.66
C LEU A 47 -1.60 -4.90 -1.71
N HIS A 48 -1.87 -4.47 -2.93
CA HIS A 48 -0.92 -4.51 -4.04
C HIS A 48 -0.63 -3.09 -4.48
N PHE A 49 0.60 -2.65 -4.27
CA PHE A 49 1.07 -1.33 -4.69
C PHE A 49 1.82 -1.46 -6.01
N LEU A 50 1.65 -0.45 -6.86
CA LEU A 50 2.22 -0.44 -8.21
C LEU A 50 2.81 0.93 -8.50
N PHE A 51 3.59 1.03 -9.57
CA PHE A 51 4.06 2.31 -10.06
C PHE A 51 3.98 2.33 -11.59
N GLY A 52 3.70 3.51 -12.13
CA GLY A 52 3.58 3.72 -13.56
C GLY A 52 2.60 4.83 -13.90
N SER A 53 2.16 4.87 -15.15
CA SER A 53 1.30 5.93 -15.65
C SER A 53 0.01 5.44 -16.29
N SER A 54 -0.25 4.14 -16.30
CA SER A 54 -1.46 3.59 -16.88
C SER A 54 -2.62 3.57 -15.87
N ASP A 55 -3.84 3.70 -16.36
CA ASP A 55 -5.04 3.56 -15.54
C ASP A 55 -5.31 2.10 -15.17
N LYS A 56 -4.69 1.17 -15.86
CA LYS A 56 -4.85 -0.27 -15.61
C LYS A 56 -3.73 -0.80 -14.75
N ALA A 57 -4.09 -1.49 -13.68
CA ALA A 57 -3.10 -2.07 -12.77
C ALA A 57 -2.17 -3.03 -13.51
N SER A 58 -2.71 -3.88 -14.40
CA SER A 58 -1.92 -4.87 -15.13
C SER A 58 -0.88 -4.27 -16.09
N GLU A 59 -1.02 -3.00 -16.45
CA GLU A 59 -0.08 -2.31 -17.34
C GLU A 59 1.00 -1.55 -16.57
N ASN A 60 0.93 -1.53 -15.25
CA ASN A 60 1.92 -0.89 -14.40
C ASN A 60 2.86 -1.94 -13.80
N HIS A 61 3.90 -1.47 -13.14
CA HIS A 61 4.90 -2.33 -12.51
C HIS A 61 4.55 -2.56 -11.05
N SER A 62 4.75 -3.78 -10.55
CA SER A 62 4.52 -4.09 -9.14
C SER A 62 5.58 -3.44 -8.28
N LEU A 63 5.16 -2.65 -7.30
CA LEU A 63 6.04 -2.16 -6.25
C LEU A 63 6.19 -3.20 -5.16
N GLY A 64 5.10 -3.88 -4.82
CA GLY A 64 5.09 -4.95 -3.86
C GLY A 64 3.68 -5.29 -3.44
N LYS A 65 3.52 -6.53 -2.99
CA LYS A 65 2.25 -7.02 -2.47
C LYS A 65 2.42 -7.44 -1.02
N TRP A 66 1.51 -7.01 -0.16
CA TRP A 66 1.55 -7.30 1.26
C TRP A 66 0.22 -7.84 1.73
N ARG A 67 0.29 -8.68 2.75
CA ARG A 67 -0.91 -9.16 3.45
C ARG A 67 -0.87 -8.68 4.88
N ILE A 68 -1.93 -8.01 5.30
CA ILE A 68 -2.16 -7.68 6.70
C ILE A 68 -2.87 -8.88 7.29
N GLU A 69 -2.29 -9.50 8.32
CA GLU A 69 -2.77 -10.76 8.89
C GLU A 69 -3.27 -10.59 10.31
N GLN A 70 -3.99 -11.60 10.78
CA GLN A 70 -4.45 -11.70 12.17
C GLN A 70 -5.25 -10.48 12.61
N ILE A 71 -6.06 -9.96 11.70
CA ILE A 71 -7.01 -8.90 12.05
C ILE A 71 -8.04 -9.52 13.00
N PRO A 72 -8.29 -8.91 14.19
CA PRO A 72 -9.22 -9.49 15.13
C PRO A 72 -10.62 -9.66 14.56
N GLN A 73 -11.22 -10.82 14.80
CA GLN A 73 -12.60 -11.10 14.43
C GLN A 73 -13.52 -10.39 15.41
N SER A 74 -14.53 -9.70 14.90
CA SER A 74 -15.44 -8.95 15.78
C SER A 74 -16.91 -9.13 15.44
N GLY A 75 -17.27 -9.98 14.48
CA GLY A 75 -18.64 -10.11 13.99
C GLY A 75 -19.11 -8.91 13.19
N LYS A 76 -18.24 -7.90 13.01
CA LYS A 76 -18.49 -6.72 12.21
C LYS A 76 -17.23 -6.36 11.44
N ALA A 77 -17.40 -5.74 10.28
CA ALA A 77 -16.25 -5.26 9.50
C ALA A 77 -15.45 -4.24 10.34
N GLN A 78 -14.13 -4.40 10.35
CA GLN A 78 -13.25 -3.45 11.02
C GLN A 78 -13.11 -2.21 10.14
N THR A 79 -13.22 -1.02 10.74
CA THR A 79 -13.28 0.23 9.99
C THR A 79 -12.09 1.17 10.20
N ASN A 80 -11.20 0.87 11.14
CA ASN A 80 -10.13 1.78 11.53
C ASN A 80 -8.74 1.16 11.36
N ILE A 81 -8.53 0.46 10.24
CA ILE A 81 -7.21 -0.09 9.92
C ILE A 81 -6.42 1.00 9.23
N THR A 82 -5.40 1.53 9.91
CA THR A 82 -4.55 2.58 9.37
C THR A 82 -3.34 1.95 8.72
N VAL A 83 -3.14 2.24 7.43
CA VAL A 83 -2.01 1.73 6.66
C VAL A 83 -1.09 2.89 6.32
N THR A 84 0.21 2.71 6.55
CA THR A 84 1.24 3.72 6.28
C THR A 84 2.26 3.15 5.32
N LEU A 85 2.46 3.84 4.20
CA LEU A 85 3.49 3.53 3.20
C LEU A 85 4.57 4.60 3.28
N GLU A 86 5.82 4.18 3.47
CA GLU A 86 6.96 5.10 3.51
C GLU A 86 7.96 4.71 2.44
N ILE A 87 8.47 5.72 1.74
CA ILE A 87 9.54 5.54 0.75
C ILE A 87 10.65 6.48 1.13
N ASP A 88 11.83 5.95 1.42
CA ASP A 88 12.96 6.77 1.84
C ASP A 88 13.69 7.39 0.64
N GLY A 89 14.74 8.16 0.92
CA GLY A 89 15.49 8.84 -0.11
C GLY A 89 16.26 7.93 -1.07
N LYS A 90 16.34 6.64 -0.76
CA LYS A 90 16.98 5.64 -1.62
C LYS A 90 15.95 4.83 -2.42
N GLY A 91 14.65 5.08 -2.22
CA GLY A 91 13.59 4.33 -2.85
C GLY A 91 13.20 3.06 -2.11
N THR A 92 13.70 2.86 -0.90
CA THR A 92 13.32 1.69 -0.11
C THR A 92 11.91 1.88 0.44
N VAL A 93 11.08 0.86 0.26
CA VAL A 93 9.66 0.89 0.58
C VAL A 93 9.39 0.14 1.86
N ASN A 94 8.59 0.74 2.74
CA ASN A 94 8.22 0.14 4.01
C ASN A 94 6.72 0.33 4.25
N LEU A 95 6.04 -0.73 4.64
CA LEU A 95 4.60 -0.69 4.90
C LEU A 95 4.32 -1.11 6.35
N SER A 96 3.44 -0.38 7.00
CA SER A 96 2.98 -0.73 8.34
C SER A 96 1.47 -0.56 8.45
N ALA A 97 0.86 -1.21 9.42
CA ALA A 97 -0.57 -1.11 9.66
C ALA A 97 -0.87 -1.22 11.14
N GLU A 98 -1.95 -0.57 11.55
CA GLU A 98 -2.42 -0.65 12.94
C GLU A 98 -3.94 -0.59 13.00
N LEU A 99 -4.49 -1.12 14.07
CA LEU A 99 -5.91 -1.08 14.37
C LEU A 99 -6.08 -0.48 15.75
N GLY A 100 -6.69 0.72 15.80
CA GLY A 100 -6.91 1.40 17.08
C GLY A 100 -5.62 1.70 17.85
N GLY A 101 -4.50 1.94 17.15
CA GLY A 101 -3.21 2.18 17.76
C GLY A 101 -2.39 0.93 18.04
N SER A 102 -2.95 -0.27 17.85
CA SER A 102 -2.23 -1.53 18.04
C SER A 102 -1.66 -2.03 16.73
N PRO A 103 -0.36 -2.33 16.66
CA PRO A 103 0.25 -2.80 15.41
C PRO A 103 -0.38 -4.11 14.92
N LEU A 104 -0.56 -4.21 13.60
CA LEU A 104 -0.99 -5.43 12.95
C LEU A 104 0.20 -6.10 12.28
N ILE A 105 0.11 -7.42 12.07
CA ILE A 105 1.15 -8.19 11.41
C ILE A 105 1.02 -7.97 9.91
N ILE A 106 2.13 -7.60 9.27
CA ILE A 106 2.21 -7.44 7.83
C ILE A 106 3.25 -8.40 7.29
N ARG A 107 2.90 -9.10 6.21
CA ARG A 107 3.80 -10.00 5.52
C ARG A 107 3.93 -9.60 4.06
N ALA A 108 5.19 -9.44 3.60
CA ALA A 108 5.44 -9.24 2.18
C ALA A 108 5.18 -10.54 1.42
N MET A 109 4.48 -10.43 0.30
CA MET A 109 4.13 -11.58 -0.55
C MET A 109 4.97 -11.53 -1.81
N GLY A 110 6.21 -12.01 -1.71
CA GLY A 110 7.17 -11.97 -2.80
C GLY A 110 8.14 -10.81 -2.66
N GLU A 111 8.78 -10.44 -3.78
CA GLU A 111 9.78 -9.39 -3.78
C GLU A 111 9.16 -8.01 -3.71
N ILE A 112 9.82 -7.13 -2.97
CA ILE A 112 9.46 -5.71 -2.93
C ILE A 112 10.46 -4.95 -3.77
N ALA A 113 9.97 -4.22 -4.77
CA ALA A 113 10.80 -3.44 -5.66
C ALA A 113 11.26 -2.15 -5.00
N GLN A 114 12.33 -1.58 -5.53
CA GLN A 114 12.69 -0.20 -5.20
C GLN A 114 11.72 0.74 -5.91
N ALA A 115 11.34 1.82 -5.23
CA ALA A 115 10.51 2.84 -5.86
C ALA A 115 11.26 3.50 -7.02
N PRO A 116 10.56 3.93 -8.09
CA PRO A 116 11.21 4.62 -9.21
C PRO A 116 11.63 6.00 -8.79
N ILE A 117 12.94 6.23 -8.69
CA ILE A 117 13.48 7.53 -8.26
C ILE A 117 14.34 8.15 -9.34
N ALA A 118 14.33 9.47 -9.38
CA ALA A 118 15.14 10.24 -10.31
C ALA A 118 16.40 10.77 -9.62
#